data_6d12c9f8983963b8349638b77b0ae5bb
#
_entry.id   6d12c9f8983963b8349638b77b0ae5bb
#
_cell.length_a   1.000
_cell.length_b   1.000
_cell.length_c   1.000
_cell.angle_alpha   90.00
_cell.angle_beta   90.00
_cell.angle_gamma   90.00
#
_symmetry.space_group_name_H-M   'P 1'
#
loop_
_entity.id
_entity.type
_entity.pdbx_description
1 polymer ?
#
loop_
_entity_poly.entity_id
_entity_poly.type
_entity_poly.pdbx_seq_one_letter_code
_entity_poly.pdbx_strand_id
1 'polypeptide(L)'
;MPQLKLVSEVSASARNDLHHVSLFGCSILIVEDEPLIALDLHAALCAVGAGIIAATDATEALRLIRRNEISAAVIDVKLGNRDSGEICQALFHLRVPFLFYTGHANADLLKAWPEVPVFAKPARTSEVVACIGNLVR
;
A
#
# COMPACT_ATOMS: atom_id res chain seq x y z
N MET A 1 -1.64 -5.50 22.19
CA MET A 1 -2.51 -5.33 21.01
C MET A 1 -1.88 -4.37 20.02
N PRO A 2 -1.63 -4.82 18.81
CA PRO A 2 -1.09 -3.91 17.81
C PRO A 2 -2.04 -2.76 17.55
N GLN A 3 -1.50 -1.61 17.31
CA GLN A 3 -2.25 -0.39 17.02
C GLN A 3 -1.94 0.08 15.62
N LEU A 4 -2.86 0.85 15.06
CA LEU A 4 -2.58 1.55 13.82
C LEU A 4 -1.37 2.44 14.03
N LYS A 5 -0.40 2.32 13.14
CA LYS A 5 0.81 3.09 13.22
C LYS A 5 0.75 4.21 12.18
N LEU A 6 0.67 5.43 12.65
CA LEU A 6 0.68 6.59 11.77
C LEU A 6 2.10 6.88 11.30
N VAL A 7 2.20 7.34 10.07
CA VAL A 7 3.48 7.62 9.42
C VAL A 7 4.29 8.64 10.19
N SER A 8 3.64 9.63 10.78
CA SER A 8 4.34 10.67 11.52
C SER A 8 5.23 10.13 12.65
N GLU A 9 4.92 8.94 13.16
CA GLU A 9 5.70 8.32 14.23
C GLU A 9 6.98 7.66 13.75
N VAL A 10 7.11 7.42 12.46
CA VAL A 10 8.26 6.70 11.89
C VAL A 10 8.97 7.47 10.78
N SER A 11 8.51 8.67 10.45
CA SER A 11 8.95 9.36 9.24
C SER A 11 10.44 9.66 9.17
N ALA A 12 11.03 10.07 10.29
CA ALA A 12 12.46 10.39 10.30
C ALA A 12 13.33 9.16 10.04
N SER A 13 13.00 8.05 10.69
CA SER A 13 13.70 6.79 10.49
C SER A 13 13.50 6.27 9.07
N ALA A 14 12.26 6.34 8.57
CA ALA A 14 11.94 5.86 7.22
C ALA A 14 12.74 6.62 6.16
N ARG A 15 12.90 7.94 6.32
CA ARG A 15 13.66 8.73 5.37
C ARG A 15 15.14 8.35 5.33
N ASN A 16 15.71 8.05 6.49
CA ASN A 16 17.10 7.63 6.57
C ASN A 16 17.30 6.25 5.97
N ASP A 17 16.31 5.38 6.13
CA ASP A 17 16.40 4.00 5.65
C ASP A 17 16.16 3.87 4.15
N LEU A 18 15.62 4.90 3.50
CA LEU A 18 15.28 4.82 2.09
C LEU A 18 16.46 4.46 1.19
N HIS A 19 17.65 4.92 1.52
CA HIS A 19 18.86 4.60 0.76
C HIS A 19 19.17 3.12 0.73
N HIS A 20 18.65 2.36 1.68
CA HIS A 20 18.89 0.94 1.82
C HIS A 20 17.71 0.10 1.32
N VAL A 21 16.63 0.74 0.88
CA VAL A 21 15.48 0.02 0.36
C VAL A 21 15.80 -0.52 -1.01
N SER A 22 15.59 -1.82 -1.18
CA SER A 22 15.62 -2.45 -2.48
C SER A 22 14.42 -3.36 -2.59
N LEU A 23 13.62 -3.14 -3.62
CA LEU A 23 12.45 -3.97 -3.91
C LEU A 23 12.66 -4.77 -5.19
N PHE A 24 13.92 -4.98 -5.56
CA PHE A 24 14.25 -5.81 -6.71
C PHE A 24 13.70 -7.22 -6.52
N GLY A 25 13.01 -7.71 -7.53
CA GLY A 25 12.34 -9.02 -7.46
C GLY A 25 10.98 -9.01 -6.79
N CYS A 26 10.55 -7.88 -6.23
CA CYS A 26 9.23 -7.75 -5.61
C CYS A 26 8.24 -7.17 -6.60
N SER A 27 7.00 -7.68 -6.56
CA SER A 27 5.88 -7.14 -7.33
C SER A 27 4.93 -6.45 -6.37
N ILE A 28 4.74 -5.16 -6.54
CA ILE A 28 3.92 -4.35 -5.64
C ILE A 28 2.62 -3.99 -6.35
N LEU A 29 1.51 -4.31 -5.72
CA LEU A 29 0.19 -3.93 -6.20
C LEU A 29 -0.14 -2.53 -5.69
N ILE A 30 -0.54 -1.66 -6.60
CA ILE A 30 -1.06 -0.34 -6.26
C ILE A 30 -2.54 -0.33 -6.63
N VAL A 31 -3.40 -0.05 -5.65
CA VAL A 31 -4.85 0.09 -5.89
C VAL A 31 -5.24 1.52 -5.54
N GLU A 32 -5.41 2.33 -6.57
CA GLU A 32 -5.61 3.76 -6.44
C GLU A 32 -6.38 4.28 -7.66
N ASP A 33 -7.47 5.00 -7.43
CA ASP A 33 -8.29 5.55 -8.51
C ASP A 33 -7.91 6.99 -8.90
N GLU A 34 -7.03 7.64 -8.15
CA GLU A 34 -6.53 8.99 -8.48
C GLU A 34 -5.25 8.87 -9.31
N PRO A 35 -5.29 9.23 -10.61
CA PRO A 35 -4.16 8.97 -11.52
C PRO A 35 -2.83 9.59 -11.08
N LEU A 36 -2.86 10.81 -10.55
CA LEU A 36 -1.62 11.48 -10.17
C LEU A 36 -0.97 10.81 -8.96
N ILE A 37 -1.77 10.34 -8.02
CA ILE A 37 -1.25 9.63 -6.85
C ILE A 37 -0.69 8.28 -7.26
N ALA A 38 -1.40 7.56 -8.12
CA ALA A 38 -0.93 6.28 -8.65
C ALA A 38 0.40 6.45 -9.38
N LEU A 39 0.54 7.52 -10.17
CA LEU A 39 1.76 7.80 -10.90
C LEU A 39 2.93 8.09 -9.97
N ASP A 40 2.72 8.87 -8.91
CA ASP A 40 3.77 9.17 -7.94
C ASP A 40 4.24 7.91 -7.22
N LEU A 41 3.31 7.06 -6.80
CA LEU A 41 3.65 5.79 -6.16
C LEU A 41 4.42 4.88 -7.12
N HIS A 42 3.96 4.79 -8.36
CA HIS A 42 4.60 3.99 -9.38
C HIS A 42 6.06 4.42 -9.57
N ALA A 43 6.28 5.72 -9.74
CA ALA A 43 7.63 6.25 -9.95
C ALA A 43 8.53 5.98 -8.74
N ALA A 44 8.03 6.20 -7.53
CA ALA A 44 8.81 6.02 -6.32
C ALA A 44 9.18 4.55 -6.09
N LEU A 45 8.27 3.64 -6.34
CA LEU A 45 8.51 2.20 -6.18
C LEU A 45 9.43 1.66 -7.26
N CYS A 46 9.27 2.11 -8.51
CA CYS A 46 10.17 1.74 -9.59
C CYS A 46 11.60 2.19 -9.31
N ALA A 47 11.77 3.36 -8.68
CA ALA A 47 13.09 3.90 -8.37
C ALA A 47 13.89 3.00 -7.42
N VAL A 48 13.23 2.16 -6.64
CA VAL A 48 13.88 1.21 -5.73
C VAL A 48 13.81 -0.24 -6.25
N GLY A 49 13.45 -0.42 -7.50
CA GLY A 49 13.56 -1.70 -8.20
C GLY A 49 12.29 -2.55 -8.25
N ALA A 50 11.17 -2.06 -7.73
CA ALA A 50 9.94 -2.84 -7.72
C ALA A 50 9.34 -3.03 -9.11
N GLY A 51 8.76 -4.20 -9.35
CA GLY A 51 7.79 -4.38 -10.42
C GLY A 51 6.43 -3.89 -9.94
N ILE A 52 5.65 -3.29 -10.81
CA ILE A 52 4.39 -2.67 -10.43
C ILE A 52 3.23 -3.35 -11.13
N ILE A 53 2.20 -3.64 -10.35
CA ILE A 53 0.89 -4.09 -10.83
C ILE A 53 -0.10 -3.04 -10.35
N ALA A 54 -0.86 -2.43 -11.24
CA ALA A 54 -1.72 -1.31 -10.88
C ALA A 54 -3.18 -1.60 -11.22
N ALA A 55 -4.07 -1.23 -10.31
CA ALA A 55 -5.51 -1.31 -10.50
C ALA A 55 -6.15 -0.01 -10.06
N THR A 56 -7.20 0.40 -10.75
CA THR A 56 -7.95 1.62 -10.43
C THR A 56 -9.28 1.35 -9.75
N ASP A 57 -9.71 0.11 -9.74
CA ASP A 57 -10.96 -0.28 -9.07
C ASP A 57 -10.84 -1.66 -8.43
N ALA A 58 -11.83 -1.99 -7.62
CA ALA A 58 -11.80 -3.23 -6.85
C ALA A 58 -11.90 -4.48 -7.72
N THR A 59 -12.69 -4.44 -8.77
CA THR A 59 -12.85 -5.58 -9.67
C THR A 59 -11.54 -5.94 -10.35
N GLU A 60 -10.86 -4.94 -10.89
CA GLU A 60 -9.55 -5.14 -11.51
C GLU A 60 -8.52 -5.63 -10.50
N ALA A 61 -8.50 -5.04 -9.30
CA ALA A 61 -7.57 -5.44 -8.25
C ALA A 61 -7.75 -6.91 -7.88
N LEU A 62 -8.98 -7.36 -7.68
CA LEU A 62 -9.26 -8.75 -7.35
C LEU A 62 -8.83 -9.70 -8.47
N ARG A 63 -9.03 -9.30 -9.73
CA ARG A 63 -8.59 -10.10 -10.87
C ARG A 63 -7.07 -10.23 -10.91
N LEU A 64 -6.36 -9.13 -10.68
CA LEU A 64 -4.89 -9.11 -10.69
C LEU A 64 -4.30 -9.90 -9.52
N ILE A 65 -4.93 -9.84 -8.36
CA ILE A 65 -4.50 -10.62 -7.18
C ILE A 65 -4.55 -12.13 -7.48
N ARG A 66 -5.55 -12.57 -8.21
CA ARG A 66 -5.68 -13.99 -8.56
C ARG A 66 -4.69 -14.46 -9.61
N ARG A 67 -4.17 -13.55 -10.42
CA ARG A 67 -3.34 -13.89 -11.59
C ARG A 67 -1.86 -13.63 -11.42
N ASN A 68 -1.46 -13.00 -10.33
CA ASN A 68 -0.08 -12.57 -10.13
C ASN A 68 0.39 -12.94 -8.74
N GLU A 69 1.69 -13.15 -8.62
CA GLU A 69 2.34 -13.20 -7.32
C GLU A 69 2.61 -11.77 -6.88
N ILE A 70 2.09 -11.40 -5.72
CA ILE A 70 2.19 -10.05 -5.19
C ILE A 70 2.98 -10.11 -3.89
N SER A 71 4.00 -9.26 -3.76
CA SER A 71 4.86 -9.22 -2.58
C SER A 71 4.26 -8.33 -1.48
N ALA A 72 3.63 -7.24 -1.87
CA ALA A 72 2.96 -6.32 -0.95
C ALA A 72 2.03 -5.42 -1.74
N ALA A 73 1.14 -4.70 -1.06
CA ALA A 73 0.20 -3.80 -1.72
C ALA A 73 0.06 -2.47 -1.01
N VAL A 74 -0.21 -1.42 -1.79
CA VAL A 74 -0.61 -0.09 -1.33
C VAL A 74 -2.06 0.11 -1.77
N ILE A 75 -2.95 0.35 -0.83
CA ILE A 75 -4.38 0.34 -1.09
C ILE A 75 -5.04 1.62 -0.57
N ASP A 76 -5.83 2.27 -1.42
CA ASP A 76 -6.77 3.29 -0.96
C ASP A 76 -8.01 2.61 -0.39
N VAL A 77 -8.52 3.14 0.70
CA VAL A 77 -9.71 2.60 1.36
C VAL A 77 -10.93 2.71 0.46
N LYS A 78 -11.06 3.83 -0.23
CA LYS A 78 -12.23 4.13 -1.03
C LYS A 78 -11.87 4.15 -2.52
N LEU A 79 -12.59 3.36 -3.29
CA LEU A 79 -12.38 3.21 -4.73
C LEU A 79 -13.71 3.49 -5.42
N GLY A 80 -13.94 4.75 -5.78
CA GLY A 80 -15.22 5.17 -6.32
C GLY A 80 -16.33 4.98 -5.29
N ASN A 81 -17.32 4.16 -5.60
CA ASN A 81 -18.46 3.88 -4.73
C ASN A 81 -18.25 2.69 -3.79
N ARG A 82 -17.11 2.02 -3.90
CA ARG A 82 -16.82 0.81 -3.12
C ARG A 82 -15.67 1.08 -2.17
N ASP A 83 -15.65 0.36 -1.06
CA ASP A 83 -14.46 0.31 -0.25
C ASP A 83 -13.57 -0.87 -0.69
N SER A 84 -12.39 -0.98 -0.11
CA SER A 84 -11.42 -1.99 -0.47
C SER A 84 -11.47 -3.23 0.44
N GLY A 85 -12.59 -3.46 1.11
CA GLY A 85 -12.73 -4.58 2.06
C GLY A 85 -12.47 -5.93 1.45
N GLU A 86 -13.03 -6.21 0.26
CA GLU A 86 -12.80 -7.49 -0.42
C GLU A 86 -11.35 -7.67 -0.83
N ILE A 87 -10.69 -6.58 -1.21
CA ILE A 87 -9.27 -6.61 -1.57
C ILE A 87 -8.44 -6.99 -0.34
N CYS A 88 -8.73 -6.37 0.80
CA CYS A 88 -8.05 -6.69 2.05
C CYS A 88 -8.21 -8.16 2.43
N GLN A 89 -9.42 -8.70 2.30
CA GLN A 89 -9.68 -10.10 2.58
C GLN A 89 -8.87 -11.01 1.66
N ALA A 90 -8.85 -10.70 0.36
CA ALA A 90 -8.12 -11.51 -0.61
C ALA A 90 -6.62 -11.52 -0.31
N LEU A 91 -6.04 -10.35 -0.02
CA LEU A 91 -4.63 -10.25 0.32
C LEU A 91 -4.31 -10.96 1.62
N PHE A 92 -5.17 -10.84 2.61
CA PHE A 92 -4.99 -11.52 3.88
C PHE A 92 -4.96 -13.04 3.72
N HIS A 93 -5.88 -13.59 2.95
CA HIS A 93 -5.92 -15.04 2.69
C HIS A 93 -4.65 -15.54 1.98
N LEU A 94 -4.07 -14.72 1.14
CA LEU A 94 -2.83 -15.04 0.42
C LEU A 94 -1.58 -14.70 1.21
N ARG A 95 -1.74 -14.15 2.41
CA ARG A 95 -0.63 -13.71 3.28
C ARG A 95 0.23 -12.63 2.63
N VAL A 96 -0.39 -11.80 1.83
CA VAL A 96 0.27 -10.65 1.22
C VAL A 96 0.11 -9.45 2.13
N PRO A 97 1.21 -8.88 2.65
CA PRO A 97 1.12 -7.70 3.51
C PRO A 97 0.71 -6.47 2.70
N PHE A 98 0.03 -5.54 3.35
CA PHE A 98 -0.41 -4.32 2.69
C PHE A 98 -0.46 -3.15 3.66
N LEU A 99 -0.54 -1.96 3.11
CA LEU A 99 -0.77 -0.74 3.86
C LEU A 99 -1.88 0.06 3.19
N PHE A 100 -2.48 0.95 3.96
CA PHE A 100 -3.45 1.90 3.44
C PHE A 100 -2.78 3.25 3.17
N TYR A 101 -3.09 3.82 2.01
CA TYR A 101 -2.72 5.19 1.68
C TYR A 101 -3.98 5.89 1.22
N THR A 102 -4.56 6.74 2.08
CA THR A 102 -5.95 7.16 1.91
C THR A 102 -6.20 8.57 2.43
N GLY A 103 -7.12 9.27 1.78
CA GLY A 103 -7.69 10.50 2.30
C GLY A 103 -8.83 10.27 3.30
N HIS A 104 -9.15 9.01 3.60
CA HIS A 104 -10.26 8.61 4.46
C HIS A 104 -9.77 7.90 5.71
N ALA A 105 -8.87 8.55 6.47
CA ALA A 105 -8.20 7.94 7.62
C ALA A 105 -9.15 7.62 8.79
N ASN A 106 -10.38 8.12 8.75
CA ASN A 106 -11.41 7.82 9.76
C ASN A 106 -12.44 6.78 9.29
N ALA A 107 -12.21 6.15 8.14
CA ALA A 107 -13.15 5.17 7.61
C ALA A 107 -13.25 3.94 8.50
N ASP A 108 -14.46 3.38 8.56
CA ASP A 108 -14.73 2.20 9.41
C ASP A 108 -13.90 0.99 9.00
N LEU A 109 -13.56 0.87 7.72
CA LEU A 109 -12.74 -0.24 7.24
C LEU A 109 -11.43 -0.34 8.00
N LEU A 110 -10.83 0.77 8.36
CA LEU A 110 -9.55 0.77 9.08
C LEU A 110 -9.65 0.11 10.44
N LYS A 111 -10.81 0.19 11.07
CA LYS A 111 -11.03 -0.44 12.38
C LYS A 111 -11.04 -1.96 12.31
N ALA A 112 -11.38 -2.51 11.14
CA ALA A 112 -11.35 -3.95 10.92
C ALA A 112 -9.93 -4.47 10.71
N TRP A 113 -8.98 -3.58 10.43
CA TRP A 113 -7.59 -3.93 10.14
C TRP A 113 -6.62 -3.12 11.00
N PRO A 114 -6.70 -3.26 12.35
CA PRO A 114 -5.94 -2.37 13.25
C PRO A 114 -4.43 -2.54 13.18
N GLU A 115 -3.92 -3.64 12.64
CA GLU A 115 -2.49 -3.91 12.53
C GLU A 115 -1.88 -3.36 11.24
N VAL A 116 -2.73 -2.94 10.30
CA VAL A 116 -2.26 -2.48 8.99
C VAL A 116 -1.81 -1.03 9.10
N PRO A 117 -0.61 -0.69 8.60
CA PRO A 117 -0.16 0.69 8.60
C PRO A 117 -1.08 1.59 7.77
N VAL A 118 -1.30 2.81 8.23
CA VAL A 118 -2.15 3.79 7.56
C VAL A 118 -1.36 5.06 7.30
N PHE A 119 -1.33 5.46 6.04
CA PHE A 119 -0.74 6.72 5.61
C PHE A 119 -1.88 7.63 5.14
N ALA A 120 -2.06 8.74 5.85
CA ALA A 120 -3.08 9.74 5.48
C ALA A 120 -2.54 10.60 4.34
N LYS A 121 -3.36 10.81 3.30
CA LYS A 121 -3.00 11.71 2.20
C LYS A 121 -3.09 13.17 2.64
N PRO A 122 -2.14 14.03 2.23
CA PRO A 122 -0.93 13.67 1.49
C PRO A 122 0.19 13.21 2.42
N ALA A 123 0.92 12.20 2.00
CA ALA A 123 2.12 11.75 2.68
C ALA A 123 3.27 11.70 1.66
N ARG A 124 4.50 11.66 2.15
CA ARG A 124 5.65 11.53 1.25
C ARG A 124 5.71 10.10 0.72
N THR A 125 5.87 9.97 -0.58
CA THR A 125 6.00 8.64 -1.20
C THR A 125 7.20 7.88 -0.65
N SER A 126 8.28 8.57 -0.27
CA SER A 126 9.44 7.94 0.34
C SER A 126 9.10 7.20 1.63
N GLU A 127 8.15 7.73 2.41
CA GLU A 127 7.71 7.08 3.65
C GLU A 127 6.88 5.83 3.35
N VAL A 128 6.04 5.89 2.34
CA VAL A 128 5.27 4.73 1.88
C VAL A 128 6.20 3.65 1.39
N VAL A 129 7.19 4.01 0.57
CA VAL A 129 8.17 3.07 0.03
C VAL A 129 8.97 2.40 1.15
N ALA A 130 9.41 3.16 2.13
CA ALA A 130 10.15 2.59 3.27
C ALA A 130 9.31 1.60 4.05
N CYS A 131 8.02 1.89 4.24
CA CYS A 131 7.10 0.97 4.90
C CYS A 131 6.94 -0.33 4.08
N ILE A 132 6.77 -0.22 2.78
CA ILE A 132 6.70 -1.40 1.89
C ILE A 132 7.97 -2.24 2.04
N GLY A 133 9.13 -1.60 2.07
CA GLY A 133 10.40 -2.29 2.28
C GLY A 133 10.40 -3.11 3.58
N ASN A 134 9.83 -2.58 4.64
CA ASN A 134 9.71 -3.31 5.91
C ASN A 134 8.70 -4.46 5.82
N LEU A 135 7.63 -4.28 5.07
CA LEU A 135 6.59 -5.31 4.96
C LEU A 135 7.06 -6.56 4.21
N VAL A 136 7.95 -6.41 3.23
CA VAL A 136 8.41 -7.53 2.41
C VAL A 136 9.59 -8.29 3.00
N ARG A 137 10.10 -7.85 4.12
CA ARG A 137 11.20 -8.55 4.79
C ARG A 137 10.79 -9.85 5.44
#